data_53a1b425975fe1b38307da07bbe36dcb
#
_entry.id   53a1b425975fe1b38307da07bbe36dcb
#
_cell.length_a   1.000
_cell.length_b   1.000
_cell.length_c   1.000
_cell.angle_alpha   90.00
_cell.angle_beta   90.00
_cell.angle_gamma   90.00
#
_symmetry.space_group_name_H-M   'P 1'
#
loop_
_entity.id
_entity.type
_entity.pdbx_description
1 polymer ?
#
loop_
_entity_poly.entity_id
_entity_poly.type
_entity_poly.pdbx_seq_one_letter_code
_entity_poly.pdbx_strand_id
1 'polypeptide(L)'
;MLGAENIINKEKYPLDQPKTDVWKTLAENCKSAFQQSGVAILKNFVQQPILDRMITETDSTIHRSHFCKDNHNVFFEEDDNTLPADHPLRMREDTSLNSIPHDLMNSQDALHLLYNWDPLIRFLSEVLGYKLFRMADPMAALTVNCMGAGQNHGWHYDESQVTITLLIQRPDDGGLFQTIPDLRKKDTDDYSQLGSVLKGSDVGVVTLNVEPGDLLLFAGFYSLHRVTPIKGD
;
A
#
# COMPACT_ATOMS: atom_id res chain seq x y z
N MET A 1 17.44 21.24 -8.82
CA MET A 1 16.14 20.71 -8.35
C MET A 1 16.05 19.26 -8.79
N LEU A 2 15.46 18.38 -7.96
CA LEU A 2 15.20 16.99 -8.34
C LEU A 2 14.08 16.94 -9.37
N GLY A 3 14.34 16.36 -10.55
CA GLY A 3 13.27 16.06 -11.50
C GLY A 3 12.58 14.74 -11.10
N ALA A 4 11.27 14.65 -11.27
CA ALA A 4 10.51 13.45 -10.92
C ALA A 4 11.04 12.18 -11.61
N GLU A 5 11.53 12.32 -12.83
CA GLU A 5 12.16 11.23 -13.59
C GLU A 5 13.44 10.68 -12.95
N ASN A 6 14.10 11.44 -12.07
CA ASN A 6 15.32 11.03 -11.38
C ASN A 6 15.06 10.37 -10.02
N ILE A 7 13.79 10.22 -9.64
CA ILE A 7 13.38 9.56 -8.40
C ILE A 7 13.44 8.06 -8.55
N ILE A 8 13.08 7.54 -9.71
CA ILE A 8 12.99 6.11 -9.97
C ILE A 8 14.26 5.55 -10.62
N ASN A 9 14.44 4.26 -10.55
CA ASN A 9 15.46 3.53 -11.30
C ASN A 9 15.09 3.46 -12.79
N LYS A 10 15.45 4.49 -13.56
CA LYS A 10 15.09 4.61 -14.99
C LYS A 10 15.66 3.53 -15.89
N GLU A 11 16.83 2.98 -15.54
CA GLU A 11 17.43 1.90 -16.33
C GLU A 11 16.54 0.66 -16.30
N LYS A 12 15.92 0.41 -15.15
CA LYS A 12 15.01 -0.71 -14.95
C LYS A 12 13.57 -0.37 -15.33
N TYR A 13 13.15 0.87 -15.09
CA TYR A 13 11.77 1.34 -15.24
C TYR A 13 11.69 2.61 -16.10
N PRO A 14 11.82 2.50 -17.44
CA PRO A 14 11.77 3.65 -18.35
C PRO A 14 10.33 4.14 -18.57
N LEU A 15 9.66 4.60 -17.50
CA LEU A 15 8.23 4.93 -17.50
C LEU A 15 7.90 6.14 -18.38
N ASP A 16 8.85 7.00 -18.65
CA ASP A 16 8.74 8.17 -19.53
C ASP A 16 8.88 7.85 -21.03
N GLN A 17 9.08 6.57 -21.37
CA GLN A 17 9.25 6.10 -22.75
C GLN A 17 8.10 5.18 -23.23
N PRO A 18 6.83 5.65 -23.19
CA PRO A 18 5.66 4.85 -23.48
C PRO A 18 5.64 4.45 -24.94
N LYS A 19 5.79 3.46 -25.50
CA LYS A 19 5.84 2.94 -26.87
C LYS A 19 7.09 2.15 -27.19
N THR A 20 8.12 2.19 -26.35
CA THR A 20 9.27 1.31 -26.49
C THR A 20 8.88 -0.13 -26.16
N ASP A 21 9.56 -1.10 -26.75
CA ASP A 21 9.27 -2.51 -26.47
C ASP A 21 9.60 -2.88 -25.01
N VAL A 22 10.63 -2.24 -24.43
CA VAL A 22 10.96 -2.41 -22.99
C VAL A 22 9.80 -1.96 -22.12
N TRP A 23 9.22 -0.78 -22.38
CA TRP A 23 8.08 -0.28 -21.61
C TRP A 23 6.85 -1.19 -21.72
N LYS A 24 6.54 -1.67 -22.94
CA LYS A 24 5.41 -2.58 -23.19
C LYS A 24 5.58 -3.91 -22.46
N THR A 25 6.76 -4.52 -22.60
CA THR A 25 7.09 -5.78 -21.90
C THR A 25 6.99 -5.62 -20.39
N LEU A 26 7.47 -4.50 -19.84
CA LEU A 26 7.35 -4.19 -18.42
C LEU A 26 5.87 -4.10 -17.99
N ALA A 27 5.05 -3.38 -18.74
CA ALA A 27 3.63 -3.22 -18.45
C ALA A 27 2.89 -4.57 -18.52
N GLU A 28 3.16 -5.38 -19.54
CA GLU A 28 2.57 -6.72 -19.71
C GLU A 28 2.97 -7.66 -18.58
N ASN A 29 4.25 -7.66 -18.16
CA ASN A 29 4.72 -8.47 -17.04
C ASN A 29 4.04 -8.07 -15.72
N CYS A 30 3.95 -6.76 -15.44
CA CYS A 30 3.25 -6.26 -14.25
C CYS A 30 1.76 -6.61 -14.28
N LYS A 31 1.11 -6.45 -15.43
CA LYS A 31 -0.30 -6.81 -15.64
C LYS A 31 -0.55 -8.29 -15.40
N SER A 32 0.29 -9.16 -15.97
CA SER A 32 0.19 -10.61 -15.79
C SER A 32 0.37 -11.02 -14.34
N ALA A 33 1.35 -10.46 -13.63
CA ALA A 33 1.56 -10.71 -12.21
C ALA A 33 0.34 -10.29 -11.38
N PHE A 34 -0.17 -9.07 -11.62
CA PHE A 34 -1.33 -8.55 -10.92
C PHE A 34 -2.60 -9.39 -11.19
N GLN A 35 -2.83 -9.80 -12.42
CA GLN A 35 -3.98 -10.64 -12.78
C GLN A 35 -3.91 -12.05 -12.17
N GLN A 36 -2.70 -12.60 -11.97
CA GLN A 36 -2.53 -13.94 -11.41
C GLN A 36 -2.69 -13.99 -9.89
N SER A 37 -2.27 -12.96 -9.19
CA SER A 37 -2.15 -12.99 -7.73
C SER A 37 -2.77 -11.81 -7.01
N GLY A 38 -3.37 -10.86 -7.72
CA GLY A 38 -3.80 -9.58 -7.14
C GLY A 38 -2.64 -8.68 -6.69
N VAL A 39 -1.39 -9.05 -7.03
CA VAL A 39 -0.17 -8.36 -6.57
C VAL A 39 0.83 -8.20 -7.70
N ALA A 40 1.44 -7.03 -7.83
CA ALA A 40 2.64 -6.81 -8.65
C ALA A 40 3.67 -6.00 -7.87
N ILE A 41 4.94 -6.41 -7.88
CA ILE A 41 6.02 -5.75 -7.16
C ILE A 41 7.08 -5.30 -8.15
N LEU A 42 7.33 -3.99 -8.20
CA LEU A 42 8.43 -3.41 -8.96
C LEU A 42 9.63 -3.28 -8.01
N LYS A 43 10.51 -4.27 -8.06
CA LYS A 43 11.67 -4.38 -7.17
C LYS A 43 12.72 -3.32 -7.44
N ASN A 44 13.22 -2.64 -6.38
CA ASN A 44 14.21 -1.58 -6.47
C ASN A 44 13.75 -0.45 -7.41
N PHE A 45 12.48 -0.05 -7.25
CA PHE A 45 11.86 1.01 -8.05
C PHE A 45 12.48 2.37 -7.72
N VAL A 46 12.75 2.62 -6.44
CA VAL A 46 13.50 3.79 -5.96
C VAL A 46 14.84 3.33 -5.41
N GLN A 47 15.93 4.03 -5.77
CA GLN A 47 17.27 3.71 -5.32
C GLN A 47 17.60 4.38 -3.98
N GLN A 48 18.56 3.80 -3.24
CA GLN A 48 18.92 4.19 -1.89
C GLN A 48 19.15 5.71 -1.69
N PRO A 49 19.87 6.46 -2.54
CA PRO A 49 20.08 7.90 -2.30
C PRO A 49 18.78 8.71 -2.28
N ILE A 50 17.76 8.26 -3.03
CA ILE A 50 16.43 8.91 -3.02
C ILE A 50 15.61 8.44 -1.83
N LEU A 51 15.74 7.18 -1.41
CA LEU A 51 15.12 6.69 -0.17
C LEU A 51 15.63 7.46 1.05
N ASP A 52 16.93 7.67 1.17
CA ASP A 52 17.54 8.45 2.25
C ASP A 52 16.98 9.88 2.29
N ARG A 53 16.75 10.45 1.11
CA ARG A 53 16.09 11.75 1.00
C ARG A 53 14.63 11.69 1.43
N MET A 54 13.86 10.69 1.00
CA MET A 54 12.45 10.50 1.40
C MET A 54 12.32 10.32 2.91
N ILE A 55 13.22 9.57 3.54
CA ILE A 55 13.29 9.41 5.00
C ILE A 55 13.52 10.76 5.66
N THR A 56 14.54 11.52 5.22
CA THR A 56 14.85 12.85 5.78
C THR A 56 13.66 13.82 5.64
N GLU A 57 12.99 13.82 4.49
CA GLU A 57 11.80 14.66 4.24
C GLU A 57 10.63 14.23 5.16
N THR A 58 10.42 12.93 5.34
CA THR A 58 9.42 12.38 6.26
C THR A 58 9.71 12.74 7.72
N ASP A 59 10.95 12.55 8.18
CA ASP A 59 11.40 12.87 9.55
C ASP A 59 11.21 14.36 9.87
N SER A 60 11.44 15.23 8.89
CA SER A 60 11.23 16.66 9.07
C SER A 60 9.76 17.04 9.29
N THR A 61 8.82 16.16 8.86
CA THR A 61 7.38 16.42 8.87
C THR A 61 6.62 15.58 9.90
N ILE A 62 7.23 14.50 10.42
CA ILE A 62 6.57 13.53 11.31
C ILE A 62 5.95 14.16 12.56
N HIS A 63 6.52 15.25 13.08
CA HIS A 63 5.99 15.99 14.24
C HIS A 63 4.61 16.62 13.97
N ARG A 64 4.18 16.69 12.70
CA ARG A 64 2.86 17.19 12.26
C ARG A 64 1.93 16.06 11.87
N SER A 65 2.36 14.80 11.96
CA SER A 65 1.55 13.65 11.60
C SER A 65 0.32 13.54 12.49
N HIS A 66 -0.71 12.95 11.95
CA HIS A 66 -1.89 12.55 12.70
C HIS A 66 -1.69 11.16 13.28
N PHE A 67 -1.75 11.04 14.61
CA PHE A 67 -1.73 9.72 15.25
C PHE A 67 -3.12 9.10 15.16
N CYS A 68 -3.20 8.00 14.44
CA CYS A 68 -4.38 7.15 14.36
C CYS A 68 -4.24 6.00 15.36
N LYS A 69 -5.25 5.84 16.22
CA LYS A 69 -5.44 4.63 17.03
C LYS A 69 -6.91 4.27 16.92
N ASP A 70 -7.16 3.15 16.30
CA ASP A 70 -8.51 2.70 15.99
C ASP A 70 -8.70 1.23 16.36
N ASN A 71 -9.95 0.86 16.65
CA ASN A 71 -10.38 -0.50 16.86
C ASN A 71 -11.60 -0.73 15.96
N HIS A 72 -11.42 -1.38 14.85
CA HIS A 72 -12.35 -1.47 13.72
C HIS A 72 -12.62 -2.92 13.31
N ASN A 73 -13.73 -3.17 12.63
CA ASN A 73 -13.86 -4.40 11.86
C ASN A 73 -13.11 -4.27 10.53
N VAL A 74 -12.87 -5.38 9.85
CA VAL A 74 -12.04 -5.41 8.63
C VAL A 74 -12.61 -4.60 7.45
N PHE A 75 -13.85 -4.14 7.52
CA PHE A 75 -14.53 -3.34 6.49
C PHE A 75 -14.62 -1.86 6.83
N PHE A 76 -14.20 -1.45 8.03
CA PHE A 76 -14.38 -0.09 8.58
C PHE A 76 -15.84 0.37 8.63
N GLU A 77 -16.76 -0.57 8.75
CA GLU A 77 -18.21 -0.32 8.80
C GLU A 77 -18.73 -0.33 10.24
N GLU A 78 -19.91 0.25 10.43
CA GLU A 78 -20.64 0.14 11.70
C GLU A 78 -21.05 -1.31 11.98
N ASP A 79 -21.06 -1.70 13.26
CA ASP A 79 -21.44 -3.05 13.65
C ASP A 79 -22.93 -3.31 13.42
N ASP A 80 -23.24 -4.38 12.72
CA ASP A 80 -24.58 -4.92 12.69
C ASP A 80 -24.85 -5.76 13.97
N ASN A 81 -25.52 -5.14 14.94
CA ASN A 81 -25.84 -5.75 16.22
C ASN A 81 -26.87 -6.92 16.13
N THR A 82 -27.43 -7.19 14.95
CA THR A 82 -28.28 -8.38 14.71
C THR A 82 -27.47 -9.62 14.51
N LEU A 83 -26.19 -9.49 14.15
CA LEU A 83 -25.25 -10.61 13.97
C LEU A 83 -24.65 -11.07 15.32
N PRO A 84 -24.26 -12.37 15.43
CA PRO A 84 -23.51 -12.86 16.58
C PRO A 84 -22.23 -12.05 16.86
N ALA A 85 -21.81 -11.94 18.11
CA ALA A 85 -20.62 -11.17 18.48
C ALA A 85 -19.31 -11.73 17.87
N ASP A 86 -19.27 -13.01 17.54
CA ASP A 86 -18.14 -13.69 16.88
C ASP A 86 -18.26 -13.74 15.35
N HIS A 87 -19.24 -13.03 14.77
CA HIS A 87 -19.36 -12.90 13.33
C HIS A 87 -18.24 -12.02 12.78
N PRO A 88 -17.59 -12.36 11.65
CA PRO A 88 -16.45 -11.59 11.08
C PRO A 88 -16.70 -10.09 10.89
N LEU A 89 -17.92 -9.68 10.57
CA LEU A 89 -18.31 -8.26 10.47
C LEU A 89 -18.30 -7.50 11.81
N ARG A 90 -18.16 -8.22 12.95
CA ARG A 90 -18.12 -7.63 14.30
C ARG A 90 -16.81 -7.89 15.03
N MET A 91 -15.93 -8.74 14.46
CA MET A 91 -14.61 -8.98 15.03
C MET A 91 -13.74 -7.73 14.86
N ARG A 92 -12.98 -7.40 15.91
CA ARG A 92 -12.22 -6.16 15.98
C ARG A 92 -10.74 -6.40 15.78
N GLU A 93 -10.14 -5.52 15.01
CA GLU A 93 -8.70 -5.41 14.79
C GLU A 93 -8.21 -4.07 15.33
N ASP A 94 -7.04 -4.08 15.93
CA ASP A 94 -6.40 -2.86 16.39
C ASP A 94 -5.46 -2.30 15.32
N THR A 95 -5.55 -1.01 15.09
CA THR A 95 -4.63 -0.25 14.22
C THR A 95 -4.04 0.90 15.03
N SER A 96 -2.73 1.07 14.94
CA SER A 96 -2.06 2.25 15.48
C SER A 96 -0.88 2.65 14.60
N LEU A 97 -0.89 3.87 14.11
CA LEU A 97 0.15 4.41 13.23
C LEU A 97 0.10 5.95 13.20
N ASN A 98 1.15 6.56 12.69
CA ASN A 98 1.16 7.98 12.39
C ASN A 98 1.00 8.18 10.88
N SER A 99 0.10 9.09 10.49
CA SER A 99 -0.15 9.42 9.08
C SER A 99 0.27 10.84 8.77
N ILE A 100 1.08 11.03 7.73
CA ILE A 100 1.42 12.33 7.17
C ILE A 100 0.62 12.46 5.87
N PRO A 101 -0.44 13.29 5.83
CA PRO A 101 -1.21 13.49 4.62
C PRO A 101 -0.49 14.38 3.61
N HIS A 102 -0.91 14.30 2.35
CA HIS A 102 -0.26 14.96 1.23
C HIS A 102 -0.16 16.49 1.35
N ASP A 103 -1.13 17.15 1.95
CA ASP A 103 -1.15 18.60 2.15
C ASP A 103 -0.09 19.12 3.14
N LEU A 104 0.50 18.23 3.93
CA LEU A 104 1.63 18.54 4.81
C LEU A 104 3.00 18.39 4.11
N MET A 105 3.06 17.77 2.94
CA MET A 105 4.29 17.58 2.17
C MET A 105 4.65 18.85 1.39
N ASN A 106 5.95 19.11 1.23
CA ASN A 106 6.38 20.19 0.37
C ASN A 106 6.30 19.79 -1.11
N SER A 107 6.01 20.73 -1.98
CA SER A 107 5.91 20.48 -3.42
C SER A 107 7.22 20.00 -4.08
N GLN A 108 8.33 20.10 -3.38
CA GLN A 108 9.65 19.63 -3.82
C GLN A 108 10.10 18.32 -3.16
N ASP A 109 9.27 17.77 -2.27
CA ASP A 109 9.55 16.46 -1.65
C ASP A 109 9.47 15.35 -2.70
N ALA A 110 10.34 14.36 -2.57
CA ALA A 110 10.48 13.31 -3.57
C ALA A 110 9.17 12.52 -3.77
N LEU A 111 8.45 12.23 -2.69
CA LEU A 111 7.14 11.55 -2.76
C LEU A 111 6.09 12.39 -3.47
N HIS A 112 6.02 13.71 -3.18
CA HIS A 112 5.12 14.63 -3.84
C HIS A 112 5.40 14.71 -5.35
N LEU A 113 6.68 14.82 -5.73
CA LEU A 113 7.10 14.85 -7.13
C LEU A 113 6.76 13.53 -7.84
N LEU A 114 7.01 12.38 -7.20
CA LEU A 114 6.72 11.07 -7.76
C LEU A 114 5.21 10.86 -7.96
N TYR A 115 4.39 11.21 -6.97
CA TYR A 115 2.93 11.11 -7.06
C TYR A 115 2.37 11.95 -8.22
N ASN A 116 2.92 13.16 -8.42
CA ASN A 116 2.46 14.07 -9.46
C ASN A 116 3.08 13.81 -10.84
N TRP A 117 3.93 12.80 -10.99
CA TRP A 117 4.59 12.49 -12.25
C TRP A 117 3.67 11.70 -13.20
N ASP A 118 3.28 12.32 -14.31
CA ASP A 118 2.32 11.74 -15.26
C ASP A 118 2.74 10.40 -15.89
N PRO A 119 4.03 10.14 -16.18
CA PRO A 119 4.43 8.81 -16.65
C PRO A 119 4.10 7.68 -15.69
N LEU A 120 4.16 7.89 -14.37
CA LEU A 120 3.80 6.88 -13.39
C LEU A 120 2.31 6.49 -13.49
N ILE A 121 1.41 7.47 -13.43
CA ILE A 121 -0.04 7.18 -13.49
C ILE A 121 -0.45 6.60 -14.84
N ARG A 122 0.24 6.99 -15.93
CA ARG A 122 0.03 6.41 -17.26
C ARG A 122 0.44 4.94 -17.30
N PHE A 123 1.61 4.62 -16.76
CA PHE A 123 2.10 3.24 -16.68
C PHE A 123 1.14 2.37 -15.84
N LEU A 124 0.75 2.84 -14.68
CA LEU A 124 -0.19 2.13 -13.80
C LEU A 124 -1.56 1.93 -14.47
N SER A 125 -2.04 2.91 -15.23
CA SER A 125 -3.28 2.78 -16.02
C SER A 125 -3.18 1.67 -17.08
N GLU A 126 -2.02 1.53 -17.72
CA GLU A 126 -1.78 0.46 -18.69
C GLU A 126 -1.75 -0.92 -18.02
N VAL A 127 -1.03 -1.03 -16.91
CA VAL A 127 -0.96 -2.27 -16.10
C VAL A 127 -2.34 -2.73 -15.69
N LEU A 128 -3.19 -1.82 -15.22
CA LEU A 128 -4.53 -2.13 -14.71
C LEU A 128 -5.58 -2.27 -15.83
N GLY A 129 -5.30 -1.74 -17.04
CA GLY A 129 -6.21 -1.80 -18.18
C GLY A 129 -7.36 -0.80 -18.12
N TYR A 130 -7.32 0.19 -17.22
CA TYR A 130 -8.28 1.29 -17.15
C TYR A 130 -7.60 2.60 -16.71
N LYS A 131 -8.23 3.72 -17.04
CA LYS A 131 -7.68 5.03 -16.73
C LYS A 131 -7.74 5.32 -15.24
N LEU A 132 -6.59 5.61 -14.65
CA LEU A 132 -6.46 6.12 -13.29
C LEU A 132 -6.52 7.65 -13.27
N PHE A 133 -7.00 8.17 -12.17
CA PHE A 133 -7.01 9.58 -11.85
C PHE A 133 -6.38 9.78 -10.48
N ARG A 134 -5.65 10.90 -10.30
CA ARG A 134 -5.21 11.30 -8.97
C ARG A 134 -6.42 11.70 -8.15
N MET A 135 -6.37 11.40 -6.86
CA MET A 135 -7.42 11.82 -5.94
C MET A 135 -7.47 13.36 -5.88
N ALA A 136 -8.68 13.90 -5.91
CA ALA A 136 -8.89 15.34 -5.87
C ALA A 136 -8.77 15.91 -4.45
N ASP A 137 -9.00 15.08 -3.42
CA ASP A 137 -8.84 15.48 -2.03
C ASP A 137 -7.35 15.62 -1.69
N PRO A 138 -6.88 16.81 -1.32
CA PRO A 138 -5.48 17.05 -1.02
C PRO A 138 -5.00 16.34 0.25
N MET A 139 -5.86 15.94 1.16
CA MET A 139 -5.47 15.17 2.35
C MET A 139 -5.26 13.70 2.03
N ALA A 140 -6.16 13.09 1.25
CA ALA A 140 -6.16 11.67 0.95
C ALA A 140 -5.37 11.29 -0.31
N ALA A 141 -4.85 12.27 -1.05
CA ALA A 141 -4.18 12.04 -2.34
C ALA A 141 -2.94 11.14 -2.22
N LEU A 142 -2.16 11.32 -1.17
CA LEU A 142 -0.97 10.54 -0.82
C LEU A 142 -0.81 10.58 0.70
N THR A 143 -0.51 9.45 1.31
CA THR A 143 -0.29 9.37 2.76
C THR A 143 1.00 8.62 3.03
N VAL A 144 1.84 9.14 3.94
CA VAL A 144 2.96 8.41 4.50
C VAL A 144 2.55 7.85 5.86
N ASN A 145 2.45 6.53 5.94
CA ASN A 145 2.18 5.83 7.18
C ASN A 145 3.49 5.47 7.87
N CYS A 146 3.69 5.99 9.08
CA CYS A 146 4.87 5.76 9.90
C CYS A 146 4.47 4.94 11.12
N MET A 147 5.18 3.86 11.37
CA MET A 147 4.92 2.95 12.49
C MET A 147 6.20 2.75 13.29
N GLY A 148 6.13 2.98 14.60
CA GLY A 148 7.19 2.68 15.55
C GLY A 148 6.90 1.41 16.35
N ALA A 149 7.76 1.09 17.32
CA ALA A 149 7.66 -0.11 18.14
C ALA A 149 6.26 -0.32 18.73
N GLY A 150 5.68 -1.50 18.54
CA GLY A 150 4.36 -1.89 18.98
C GLY A 150 3.20 -1.41 18.10
N GLN A 151 3.45 -0.55 17.12
CA GLN A 151 2.42 -0.09 16.18
C GLN A 151 2.21 -1.10 15.05
N ASN A 152 1.04 -1.05 14.44
CA ASN A 152 0.61 -1.98 13.39
C ASN A 152 -0.49 -1.36 12.53
N HIS A 153 -0.82 -2.02 11.44
CA HIS A 153 -2.08 -1.83 10.73
C HIS A 153 -2.80 -3.18 10.71
N GLY A 154 -3.90 -3.30 11.46
CA GLY A 154 -4.67 -4.53 11.63
C GLY A 154 -5.23 -5.08 10.32
N TRP A 155 -5.81 -6.26 10.34
CA TRP A 155 -6.46 -6.82 9.17
C TRP A 155 -7.58 -5.93 8.67
N HIS A 156 -7.56 -5.60 7.37
CA HIS A 156 -8.58 -4.76 6.73
C HIS A 156 -8.65 -4.99 5.23
N TYR A 157 -9.72 -4.48 4.63
CA TYR A 157 -9.85 -4.27 3.20
C TYR A 157 -9.80 -2.77 2.91
N ASP A 158 -9.22 -2.40 1.77
CA ASP A 158 -9.26 -1.02 1.29
C ASP A 158 -10.61 -0.70 0.63
N GLU A 159 -10.97 0.58 0.60
CA GLU A 159 -12.10 1.05 -0.21
C GLU A 159 -11.77 1.06 -1.71
N SER A 160 -10.50 1.29 -2.04
CA SER A 160 -10.02 1.33 -3.41
C SER A 160 -9.77 -0.06 -3.96
N GLN A 161 -10.19 -0.31 -5.21
CA GLN A 161 -9.97 -1.61 -5.87
C GLN A 161 -8.49 -1.97 -5.95
N VAL A 162 -7.64 -0.97 -6.12
CA VAL A 162 -6.18 -1.13 -6.18
C VAL A 162 -5.51 -0.08 -5.31
N THR A 163 -4.56 -0.52 -4.51
CA THR A 163 -3.70 0.31 -3.69
C THR A 163 -2.27 0.23 -4.19
N ILE A 164 -1.57 1.35 -4.15
CA ILE A 164 -0.18 1.49 -4.59
C ILE A 164 0.63 1.96 -3.39
N THR A 165 1.60 1.17 -2.98
CA THR A 165 2.43 1.44 -1.81
C THR A 165 3.91 1.38 -2.17
N LEU A 166 4.67 2.39 -1.77
CA LEU A 166 6.13 2.39 -1.82
C LEU A 166 6.67 2.15 -0.41
N LEU A 167 7.43 1.09 -0.21
CA LEU A 167 8.12 0.88 1.06
C LEU A 167 9.39 1.75 1.10
N ILE A 168 9.45 2.67 2.04
CA ILE A 168 10.58 3.63 2.17
C ILE A 168 11.60 3.08 3.15
N GLN A 169 11.15 2.57 4.28
CA GLN A 169 11.97 2.07 5.38
C GLN A 169 11.28 0.87 6.02
N ARG A 170 12.04 -0.06 6.54
CA ARG A 170 11.52 -1.19 7.31
C ARG A 170 12.17 -1.26 8.69
N PRO A 171 11.47 -1.80 9.69
CA PRO A 171 12.06 -2.06 11.01
C PRO A 171 13.02 -3.24 10.98
N ASP A 172 13.78 -3.42 12.05
CA ASP A 172 14.66 -4.58 12.24
C ASP A 172 13.88 -5.90 12.37
N ASP A 173 12.70 -5.88 13.00
CA ASP A 173 11.81 -7.04 13.12
C ASP A 173 10.32 -6.62 13.09
N GLY A 174 9.46 -7.50 12.63
CA GLY A 174 8.04 -7.21 12.44
C GLY A 174 7.79 -6.36 11.20
N GLY A 175 6.67 -5.61 11.19
CA GLY A 175 6.30 -4.74 10.06
C GLY A 175 6.08 -5.47 8.74
N LEU A 176 5.73 -6.74 8.78
CA LEU A 176 5.57 -7.57 7.60
C LEU A 176 4.23 -7.30 6.93
N PHE A 177 4.25 -7.05 5.63
CA PHE A 177 3.02 -6.99 4.85
C PHE A 177 2.51 -8.39 4.57
N GLN A 178 1.32 -8.68 5.09
CA GLN A 178 0.64 -9.96 4.93
C GLN A 178 -0.69 -9.76 4.21
N THR A 179 -1.04 -10.72 3.35
CA THR A 179 -2.29 -10.66 2.58
C THR A 179 -2.88 -12.05 2.36
N ILE A 180 -4.20 -12.09 2.15
CA ILE A 180 -4.92 -13.23 1.59
C ILE A 180 -5.57 -12.73 0.30
N PRO A 181 -4.98 -13.04 -0.87
CA PRO A 181 -5.51 -12.60 -2.15
C PRO A 181 -6.92 -13.13 -2.40
N ASP A 182 -7.77 -12.29 -3.02
CA ASP A 182 -9.12 -12.65 -3.49
C ASP A 182 -10.04 -13.30 -2.45
N LEU A 183 -9.82 -13.03 -1.15
CA LEU A 183 -10.70 -13.53 -0.10
C LEU A 183 -12.08 -12.89 -0.18
N ARG A 184 -12.16 -11.61 -0.53
CA ARG A 184 -13.39 -10.88 -0.85
C ARG A 184 -13.67 -10.99 -2.34
N LYS A 185 -14.87 -11.45 -2.72
CA LYS A 185 -15.31 -11.52 -4.10
C LYS A 185 -16.41 -10.50 -4.35
N LYS A 186 -16.61 -10.15 -5.62
CA LYS A 186 -17.56 -9.10 -6.02
C LYS A 186 -18.97 -9.28 -5.45
N ASP A 187 -19.42 -10.52 -5.32
CA ASP A 187 -20.79 -10.83 -4.95
C ASP A 187 -20.93 -11.68 -3.68
N THR A 188 -19.81 -12.13 -3.10
CA THR A 188 -19.83 -12.98 -1.90
C THR A 188 -18.53 -12.84 -1.10
N ASP A 189 -18.65 -12.70 0.22
CA ASP A 189 -17.52 -12.77 1.14
C ASP A 189 -17.43 -14.19 1.73
N ASP A 190 -16.24 -14.75 1.79
CA ASP A 190 -15.99 -16.01 2.49
C ASP A 190 -15.83 -15.75 3.99
N TYR A 191 -16.95 -15.55 4.69
CA TYR A 191 -16.93 -15.31 6.13
C TYR A 191 -16.38 -16.47 6.95
N SER A 192 -16.37 -17.70 6.43
CA SER A 192 -15.80 -18.86 7.13
C SER A 192 -14.28 -18.74 7.19
N GLN A 193 -13.63 -18.50 6.06
CA GLN A 193 -12.20 -18.31 6.00
C GLN A 193 -11.79 -17.01 6.72
N LEU A 194 -12.51 -15.91 6.48
CA LEU A 194 -12.28 -14.63 7.15
C LEU A 194 -12.32 -14.80 8.67
N GLY A 195 -13.38 -15.42 9.22
CA GLY A 195 -13.51 -15.65 10.65
C GLY A 195 -12.40 -16.55 11.23
N SER A 196 -11.90 -17.51 10.44
CA SER A 196 -10.77 -18.35 10.87
C SER A 196 -9.48 -17.54 10.99
N VAL A 197 -9.22 -16.65 10.01
CA VAL A 197 -8.02 -15.78 10.03
C VAL A 197 -8.08 -14.78 11.17
N LEU A 198 -9.22 -14.15 11.41
CA LEU A 198 -9.40 -13.21 12.52
C LEU A 198 -9.30 -13.91 13.91
N LYS A 199 -9.48 -15.22 13.96
CA LYS A 199 -9.22 -16.07 15.14
C LYS A 199 -7.79 -16.59 15.22
N GLY A 200 -6.90 -16.13 14.33
CA GLY A 200 -5.47 -16.44 14.37
C GLY A 200 -5.00 -17.58 13.45
N SER A 201 -5.83 -18.02 12.50
CA SER A 201 -5.39 -19.00 11.49
C SER A 201 -4.49 -18.34 10.45
N ASP A 202 -3.39 -19.00 10.09
CA ASP A 202 -2.48 -18.56 9.01
C ASP A 202 -2.79 -19.22 7.66
N VAL A 203 -3.90 -19.94 7.55
CA VAL A 203 -4.27 -20.64 6.30
C VAL A 203 -4.60 -19.63 5.20
N GLY A 204 -3.84 -19.69 4.10
CA GLY A 204 -3.95 -18.78 2.98
C GLY A 204 -3.22 -17.45 3.16
N VAL A 205 -2.64 -17.17 4.33
CA VAL A 205 -1.87 -15.96 4.56
C VAL A 205 -0.54 -16.03 3.81
N VAL A 206 -0.29 -15.03 2.98
CA VAL A 206 0.96 -14.84 2.24
C VAL A 206 1.69 -13.63 2.81
N THR A 207 2.92 -13.82 3.24
CA THR A 207 3.82 -12.71 3.59
C THR A 207 4.57 -12.27 2.34
N LEU A 208 4.38 -11.03 1.92
CA LEU A 208 5.07 -10.49 0.76
C LEU A 208 6.50 -10.08 1.12
N ASN A 209 7.44 -10.51 0.29
CA ASN A 209 8.83 -10.05 0.41
C ASN A 209 8.98 -8.70 -0.28
N VAL A 210 8.71 -7.61 0.44
CA VAL A 210 8.87 -6.23 -0.01
C VAL A 210 10.05 -5.59 0.72
N GLU A 211 10.94 -4.97 -0.03
CA GLU A 211 12.13 -4.31 0.49
C GLU A 211 12.03 -2.78 0.29
N PRO A 212 12.75 -1.96 1.08
CA PRO A 212 12.81 -0.53 0.84
C PRO A 212 13.17 -0.21 -0.62
N GLY A 213 12.40 0.67 -1.23
CA GLY A 213 12.51 1.02 -2.65
C GLY A 213 11.62 0.21 -3.58
N ASP A 214 10.93 -0.80 -3.10
CA ASP A 214 9.97 -1.55 -3.90
C ASP A 214 8.63 -0.83 -4.00
N LEU A 215 8.07 -0.74 -5.20
CA LEU A 215 6.70 -0.28 -5.42
C LEU A 215 5.79 -1.50 -5.53
N LEU A 216 4.81 -1.56 -4.66
CA LEU A 216 3.80 -2.62 -4.57
C LEU A 216 2.46 -2.12 -5.12
N LEU A 217 1.88 -2.89 -6.04
CA LEU A 217 0.48 -2.76 -6.45
C LEU A 217 -0.27 -3.97 -5.90
N PHE A 218 -1.39 -3.76 -5.24
CA PHE A 218 -2.22 -4.88 -4.77
C PHE A 218 -3.72 -4.55 -4.84
N ALA A 219 -4.53 -5.60 -4.96
CA ALA A 219 -5.97 -5.51 -5.06
C ALA A 219 -6.62 -5.35 -3.68
N GLY A 220 -6.42 -4.17 -3.03
CA GLY A 220 -6.74 -3.92 -1.63
C GLY A 220 -8.21 -4.17 -1.26
N PHE A 221 -9.13 -3.84 -2.15
CA PHE A 221 -10.57 -4.11 -1.96
C PHE A 221 -10.89 -5.62 -1.89
N TYR A 222 -10.16 -6.44 -2.65
CA TYR A 222 -10.45 -7.87 -2.78
C TYR A 222 -9.59 -8.75 -1.86
N SER A 223 -8.49 -8.23 -1.38
CA SER A 223 -7.48 -8.97 -0.63
C SER A 223 -7.41 -8.48 0.82
N LEU A 224 -7.75 -9.35 1.76
CA LEU A 224 -7.56 -9.05 3.18
C LEU A 224 -6.07 -8.85 3.44
N HIS A 225 -5.67 -7.76 4.09
CA HIS A 225 -4.26 -7.46 4.31
C HIS A 225 -4.00 -6.75 5.62
N ARG A 226 -2.76 -6.81 6.07
CA ARG A 226 -2.28 -6.14 7.28
C ARG A 226 -0.79 -5.80 7.21
N VAL A 227 -0.35 -4.91 8.11
CA VAL A 227 1.04 -4.80 8.51
C VAL A 227 1.16 -5.32 9.94
N THR A 228 1.99 -6.34 10.15
CA THR A 228 2.17 -6.95 11.48
C THR A 228 2.82 -5.96 12.45
N PRO A 229 2.65 -6.13 13.78
CA PRO A 229 3.28 -5.25 14.75
C PRO A 229 4.79 -5.10 14.54
N ILE A 230 5.24 -3.85 14.62
CA ILE A 230 6.67 -3.51 14.63
C ILE A 230 7.30 -4.05 15.91
N LYS A 231 8.41 -4.77 15.79
CA LYS A 231 9.23 -5.27 16.90
C LYS A 231 10.62 -4.65 16.77
N GLY A 232 11.02 -3.93 17.77
CA GLY A 232 12.26 -3.17 17.73
C GLY A 232 12.06 -1.73 17.25
N ASP A 233 13.15 -0.99 17.16
CA ASP A 233 13.18 0.43 16.75
C ASP A 233 13.27 0.58 15.23
#